data_829acec0c90c1dec5e0fca4beff0328a
#
_entry.id   829acec0c90c1dec5e0fca4beff0328a
#
_cell.length_a   1.000
_cell.length_b   1.000
_cell.length_c   1.000
_cell.angle_alpha   90.00
_cell.angle_beta   90.00
_cell.angle_gamma   90.00
#
_symmetry.space_group_name_H-M   'P 1'
#
loop_
_entity.id
_entity.type
_entity.pdbx_description
1 polymer ?
#
loop_
_entity_poly.entity_id
_entity_poly.type
_entity_poly.pdbx_seq_one_letter_code
_entity_poly.pdbx_strand_id
1 'polypeptide(L)'
;MSDQQQPKQINFTILPDEDSTAPRTYANFCSIAHTPFDFTLTFCEVMPLSDKEIKEAEAEHVVRAPVRTKIVVPVQFVPNLIAALQEHWRVFSDS
;
A
#
# COMPACT_ATOMS: atom_id res chain seq x y z
N MET A 1 -3.78 -47.94 -14.45
CA MET A 1 -3.61 -47.18 -14.83
C MET A 1 -3.60 -46.11 -14.37
N SER A 2 -3.26 -45.48 -14.15
CA SER A 2 -3.15 -44.63 -13.60
C SER A 2 -2.98 -43.55 -14.04
N ASP A 3 -3.34 -43.00 -14.31
CA ASP A 3 -3.20 -41.95 -14.68
C ASP A 3 -3.16 -41.00 -13.85
N GLN A 4 -2.64 -41.13 -12.82
CA GLN A 4 -2.40 -40.28 -11.96
C GLN A 4 -1.58 -39.30 -12.46
N GLN A 5 -1.86 -38.40 -13.24
CA GLN A 5 -1.08 -37.40 -13.58
C GLN A 5 -1.03 -36.47 -12.51
N GLN A 6 0.04 -36.25 -11.92
CA GLN A 6 0.23 -35.19 -10.98
C GLN A 6 0.10 -33.89 -11.68
N PRO A 7 -0.58 -32.91 -11.10
CA PRO A 7 -0.69 -31.60 -11.73
C PRO A 7 0.67 -31.01 -11.93
N LYS A 8 0.96 -30.50 -13.11
CA LYS A 8 2.15 -29.84 -13.35
C LYS A 8 2.17 -28.64 -12.55
N GLN A 9 3.19 -28.44 -11.78
CA GLN A 9 3.36 -27.26 -11.04
C GLN A 9 3.93 -26.24 -11.97
N ILE A 10 3.20 -25.23 -12.33
CA ILE A 10 3.67 -24.16 -13.19
C ILE A 10 4.05 -23.01 -12.30
N ASN A 11 5.33 -22.67 -12.29
CA ASN A 11 5.81 -21.55 -11.52
C ASN A 11 6.02 -20.35 -12.42
N PHE A 12 5.43 -19.23 -12.03
CA PHE A 12 5.61 -17.98 -12.77
C PHE A 12 6.31 -16.99 -11.88
N THR A 13 7.17 -16.20 -12.48
CA THR A 13 7.74 -15.03 -11.83
C THR A 13 6.99 -13.81 -12.33
N ILE A 14 6.50 -13.00 -11.43
CA ILE A 14 5.77 -11.79 -11.78
C ILE A 14 6.75 -10.63 -11.75
N LEU A 15 6.93 -10.00 -12.89
CA LEU A 15 7.79 -8.82 -12.99
C LEU A 15 6.96 -7.62 -13.36
N PRO A 16 7.20 -6.47 -12.72
CA PRO A 16 6.51 -5.26 -13.14
C PRO A 16 6.85 -4.93 -14.60
N ASP A 17 5.85 -4.45 -15.33
CA ASP A 17 6.05 -4.04 -16.70
C ASP A 17 6.54 -2.60 -16.68
N GLU A 18 7.83 -2.42 -16.92
CA GLU A 18 8.46 -1.11 -16.83
C GLU A 18 8.07 -0.17 -17.96
N ASP A 19 7.38 -0.69 -18.99
CA ASP A 19 6.86 0.18 -20.03
C ASP A 19 5.57 0.86 -19.60
N SER A 20 5.09 0.56 -18.41
CA SER A 20 3.88 1.17 -17.87
C SER A 20 4.04 2.67 -17.73
N THR A 21 2.98 3.40 -18.04
CA THR A 21 2.96 4.84 -17.87
C THR A 21 2.32 5.27 -16.55
N ALA A 22 2.17 4.35 -15.61
CA ALA A 22 1.58 4.66 -14.32
C ALA A 22 2.39 5.74 -13.60
N PRO A 23 1.73 6.75 -13.06
CA PRO A 23 2.45 7.84 -12.40
C PRO A 23 3.05 7.39 -11.07
N ARG A 24 4.15 8.01 -10.70
CA ARG A 24 4.70 7.86 -9.36
C ARG A 24 4.00 8.87 -8.47
N THR A 25 3.41 8.39 -7.39
CA THR A 25 2.63 9.23 -6.50
C THR A 25 3.31 9.27 -5.13
N TYR A 26 3.55 10.48 -4.63
CA TYR A 26 4.12 10.66 -3.30
C TYR A 26 3.00 10.65 -2.27
N ALA A 27 3.25 9.99 -1.15
CA ALA A 27 2.34 10.00 -0.01
C ALA A 27 3.16 9.82 1.25
N ASN A 28 2.75 10.48 2.32
CA ASN A 28 3.41 10.37 3.61
C ASN A 28 2.46 9.98 4.74
N PHE A 29 1.24 9.61 4.40
CA PHE A 29 0.26 9.12 5.34
C PHE A 29 -0.62 8.10 4.64
N CYS A 30 -0.99 7.06 5.36
CA CYS A 30 -1.88 6.04 4.83
C CYS A 30 -2.94 5.68 5.87
N SER A 31 -4.19 5.81 5.49
CA SER A 31 -5.31 5.34 6.28
C SER A 31 -5.75 3.99 5.74
N ILE A 32 -6.07 3.05 6.61
CA ILE A 32 -6.41 1.69 6.20
C ILE A 32 -7.77 1.34 6.76
N ALA A 33 -8.61 0.80 5.89
CA ALA A 33 -9.90 0.25 6.27
C ALA A 33 -10.03 -1.14 5.66
N HIS A 34 -10.87 -1.99 6.23
CA HIS A 34 -11.03 -3.34 5.69
C HIS A 34 -12.45 -3.84 5.83
N THR A 35 -12.78 -4.78 4.96
CA THR A 35 -13.97 -5.60 5.03
C THR A 35 -13.50 -7.05 5.19
N PRO A 36 -14.40 -8.03 5.31
CA PRO A 36 -13.97 -9.43 5.30
C PRO A 36 -13.30 -9.87 4.00
N PHE A 37 -13.39 -9.07 2.93
CA PHE A 37 -12.93 -9.47 1.61
C PHE A 37 -11.72 -8.70 1.13
N ASP A 38 -11.54 -7.45 1.55
CA ASP A 38 -10.49 -6.61 1.00
C ASP A 38 -10.05 -5.53 1.98
N PHE A 39 -8.89 -4.95 1.68
CA PHE A 39 -8.37 -3.80 2.40
C PHE A 39 -8.32 -2.63 1.45
N THR A 40 -8.68 -1.45 1.95
CA THR A 40 -8.51 -0.21 1.21
C THR A 40 -7.41 0.61 1.87
N LEU A 41 -6.38 0.92 1.08
CA LEU A 41 -5.29 1.78 1.54
C LEU A 41 -5.49 3.15 0.91
N THR A 42 -5.71 4.15 1.73
CA THR A 42 -5.92 5.53 1.28
C THR A 42 -4.65 6.32 1.56
N PHE A 43 -3.92 6.63 0.50
CA PHE A 43 -2.65 7.34 0.61
C PHE A 43 -2.88 8.82 0.46
N CYS A 44 -2.38 9.57 1.42
CA CYS A 44 -2.57 11.03 1.49
C CYS A 44 -1.23 11.72 1.61
N GLU A 45 -1.24 13.00 1.29
CA GLU A 45 -0.06 13.83 1.48
C GLU A 45 -0.37 14.90 2.52
N VAL A 46 0.27 14.78 3.68
CA VAL A 46 0.19 15.81 4.69
C VAL A 46 1.13 16.93 4.26
N MET A 47 0.57 18.09 4.01
CA MET A 47 1.32 19.24 3.49
C MET A 47 1.61 20.22 4.61
N PRO A 48 2.64 21.06 4.46
CA PRO A 48 2.89 22.12 5.45
C PRO A 48 1.66 22.99 5.60
N LEU A 49 1.38 23.37 6.84
CA LEU A 49 0.20 24.18 7.16
C LEU A 49 0.59 25.64 7.30
N SER A 50 -0.29 26.54 6.86
CA SER A 50 -0.15 27.95 7.13
C SER A 50 -0.46 28.22 8.61
N ASP A 51 -0.10 29.41 9.10
CA ASP A 51 -0.38 29.78 10.48
C ASP A 51 -1.88 29.70 10.79
N LYS A 52 -2.71 30.12 9.85
CA LYS A 52 -4.16 30.03 10.01
C LYS A 52 -4.61 28.58 10.12
N GLU A 53 -4.08 27.73 9.25
CA GLU A 53 -4.43 26.32 9.26
C GLU A 53 -3.97 25.63 10.54
N ILE A 54 -2.81 26.02 11.06
CA ILE A 54 -2.32 25.48 12.33
C ILE A 54 -3.29 25.83 13.46
N LYS A 55 -3.76 27.08 13.52
CA LYS A 55 -4.72 27.46 14.54
C LYS A 55 -6.03 26.71 14.42
N GLU A 56 -6.51 26.53 13.20
CA GLU A 56 -7.72 25.75 12.98
C GLU A 56 -7.53 24.28 13.40
N ALA A 57 -6.36 23.72 13.07
CA ALA A 57 -6.06 22.34 13.43
C ALA A 57 -5.97 22.17 14.94
N GLU A 58 -5.38 23.15 15.63
CA GLU A 58 -5.30 23.11 17.09
C GLU A 58 -6.67 23.16 17.72
N ALA A 59 -7.59 23.97 17.17
CA ALA A 59 -8.94 24.08 17.69
C ALA A 59 -9.75 22.82 17.47
N GLU A 60 -9.61 22.20 16.32
CA GLU A 60 -10.38 21.00 15.97
C GLU A 60 -9.66 19.69 16.29
N HIS A 61 -8.37 19.75 16.53
CA HIS A 61 -7.51 18.57 16.69
C HIS A 61 -7.55 17.67 15.43
N VAL A 62 -7.70 18.29 14.26
CA VAL A 62 -7.81 17.59 12.99
C VAL A 62 -6.98 18.31 11.94
N VAL A 63 -6.18 17.53 11.22
CA VAL A 63 -5.48 18.02 10.02
C VAL A 63 -6.03 17.22 8.85
N ARG A 64 -6.51 17.90 7.83
CA ARG A 64 -7.03 17.23 6.64
C ARG A 64 -5.92 17.18 5.59
N ALA A 65 -5.66 15.96 5.11
CA ALA A 65 -4.64 15.73 4.11
C ALA A 65 -5.29 15.30 2.80
N PRO A 66 -4.93 15.89 1.66
CA PRO A 66 -5.52 15.48 0.40
C PRO A 66 -5.18 14.03 0.07
N VAL A 67 -6.18 13.32 -0.42
CA VAL A 67 -6.00 11.93 -0.86
C VAL A 67 -5.32 11.94 -2.22
N ARG A 68 -4.24 11.18 -2.36
CA ARG A 68 -3.50 11.09 -3.62
C ARG A 68 -3.86 9.84 -4.40
N THR A 69 -4.11 8.74 -3.72
CA THR A 69 -4.53 7.52 -4.39
C THR A 69 -5.19 6.59 -3.40
N LYS A 70 -6.05 5.72 -3.90
CA LYS A 70 -6.63 4.64 -3.13
C LYS A 70 -6.33 3.34 -3.83
N ILE A 71 -5.93 2.35 -3.06
CA ILE A 71 -5.66 1.02 -3.60
C ILE A 71 -6.47 0.03 -2.80
N VAL A 72 -7.20 -0.83 -3.52
CA VAL A 72 -7.96 -1.90 -2.89
C VAL A 72 -7.26 -3.21 -3.21
N VAL A 73 -6.97 -3.99 -2.20
CA VAL A 73 -6.29 -5.25 -2.36
C VAL A 73 -7.08 -6.36 -1.67
N PRO A 74 -7.08 -7.57 -2.22
CA PRO A 74 -7.78 -8.68 -1.57
C PRO A 74 -7.08 -9.07 -0.28
N VAL A 75 -7.84 -9.63 0.65
CA VAL A 75 -7.31 -10.04 1.96
C VAL A 75 -6.11 -10.96 1.79
N GLN A 76 -6.14 -11.86 0.81
CA GLN A 76 -5.08 -12.83 0.61
C GLN A 76 -3.74 -12.20 0.24
N PHE A 77 -3.76 -10.99 -0.31
CA PHE A 77 -2.53 -10.29 -0.69
C PHE A 77 -1.85 -9.61 0.50
N VAL A 78 -2.60 -9.28 1.53
CA VAL A 78 -2.10 -8.44 2.63
C VAL A 78 -0.91 -9.06 3.37
N PRO A 79 -0.92 -10.37 3.72
CA PRO A 79 0.25 -10.94 4.40
C PRO A 79 1.52 -10.87 3.57
N ASN A 80 1.41 -11.04 2.25
CA ASN A 80 2.58 -10.96 1.37
C ASN A 80 3.12 -9.52 1.31
N LEU A 81 2.22 -8.54 1.28
CA LEU A 81 2.63 -7.14 1.28
C LEU A 81 3.34 -6.79 2.59
N ILE A 82 2.80 -7.24 3.72
CA ILE A 82 3.43 -7.00 5.02
C ILE A 82 4.83 -7.61 5.05
N ALA A 83 4.96 -8.86 4.61
CA ALA A 83 6.24 -9.54 4.63
C ALA A 83 7.26 -8.85 3.73
N ALA A 84 6.85 -8.40 2.55
CA ALA A 84 7.73 -7.69 1.63
C ALA A 84 8.21 -6.37 2.23
N LEU A 85 7.30 -5.60 2.84
CA LEU A 85 7.66 -4.35 3.47
C LEU A 85 8.61 -4.57 4.65
N GLN A 86 8.37 -5.59 5.46
CA GLN A 86 9.24 -5.90 6.59
C GLN A 86 10.64 -6.28 6.12
N GLU A 87 10.75 -7.08 5.07
CA GLU A 87 12.04 -7.50 4.55
C GLU A 87 12.84 -6.30 4.04
N HIS A 88 12.20 -5.43 3.28
CA HIS A 88 12.89 -4.26 2.75
C HIS A 88 13.25 -3.27 3.85
N TRP A 89 12.38 -3.13 4.84
CA TRP A 89 12.70 -2.28 5.99
C TRP A 89 13.91 -2.82 6.74
N ARG A 90 13.98 -4.14 6.93
CA ARG A 90 15.11 -4.77 7.62
C ARG A 90 16.41 -4.51 6.87
N VAL A 91 16.40 -4.70 5.55
CA VAL A 91 17.61 -4.46 4.74
C VAL A 91 18.03 -3.00 4.82
N PHE A 92 17.07 -2.09 4.72
CA PHE A 92 17.35 -0.66 4.80
C PHE A 92 17.90 -0.28 6.17
N SER A 93 17.27 -0.74 7.24
CA SER A 93 17.65 -0.32 8.59
C SER A 93 18.97 -0.94 9.05
N ASP A 94 19.38 -2.05 8.45
CA ASP A 94 20.65 -2.70 8.77
C ASP A 94 21.80 -2.16 7.94
N SER A 95 21.56 -1.27 7.01
CA SER A 95 22.63 -0.77 6.13
C SER A 95 23.35 0.44 6.68
#